data_5b837d4979ac1096029e942840207614
#
_entry.id   5b837d4979ac1096029e942840207614
#
_cell.length_a   1.000
_cell.length_b   1.000
_cell.length_c   1.000
_cell.angle_alpha   90.00
_cell.angle_beta   90.00
_cell.angle_gamma   90.00
#
_symmetry.space_group_name_H-M   'P 1'
#
loop_
_entity.id
_entity.type
_entity.pdbx_description
1 polymer ?
#
loop_
_entity_poly.entity_id
_entity_poly.type
_entity_poly.pdbx_seq_one_letter_code
_entity_poly.pdbx_strand_id
1 'polypeptide(L)'
;GDHSLSVLLGQEAYALEYKLLSAEKQGFPFPGVTEIGSAAVMSSMNSYTDKYRLLSWLSRVEYDYKDRYYISGSFRTDGSSRFHPDNRWGQFWSLGGSWRISNEDFMKPYSSWLDNLKLKASYGAVGNDNLGTYYAYQGLYATGMNNYRDPGVMVSRLSNKDLKWETNLQFNVGLDFAVFNKLSGSVEWFSRKSKDLLFTLPMAPSTGMSGIDRNIGDVKNQGVEFSLNYAAISNKDFKWTIDLNGTSYKNRITKLPQAEVNAGVFKWREGESRYNFWGIEYAGVNPETGNDQYWKTIYETNDKGEKVVKERVKTENYNEVTSDSQQKYLGDAIPKLFGGFTNNFSYKGIDLSFMIYYSIGGKLYDSDYAQSMYYRRGYSMHPDMLDSWTPENPNAEFPRLTTYYNYANYMSSYTSKFIFNNSFARLRNVTLGYTLPKNFTKKFQVNSLRLFVQGDNLVTIGSAARRGTDPEQSISGTTANRFPVTKSVSFGLQLNL
;
A
#
# COMPACT_ATOMS: atom_id res chain seq x y z
N GLY A 1 -0.85 -43.38 -13.62
CA GLY A 1 -1.41 -44.09 -12.43
C GLY A 1 -2.28 -43.11 -11.63
N ASP A 2 -3.02 -43.63 -10.71
CA ASP A 2 -3.98 -42.86 -9.87
C ASP A 2 -3.28 -42.00 -8.83
N HIS A 3 -1.97 -42.15 -8.65
CA HIS A 3 -1.16 -41.45 -7.68
C HIS A 3 -0.05 -40.67 -8.36
N SER A 4 0.11 -39.44 -7.98
CA SER A 4 1.23 -38.57 -8.38
C SER A 4 1.89 -38.03 -7.14
N LEU A 5 3.20 -38.23 -7.00
CA LEU A 5 4.02 -37.73 -5.90
C LEU A 5 5.19 -36.93 -6.44
N SER A 6 5.32 -35.71 -5.98
CA SER A 6 6.47 -34.86 -6.27
C SER A 6 7.18 -34.51 -4.95
N VAL A 7 8.50 -34.67 -4.93
CA VAL A 7 9.34 -34.32 -3.77
C VAL A 7 10.47 -33.42 -4.28
N LEU A 8 10.61 -32.25 -3.64
CA LEU A 8 11.68 -31.30 -3.89
C LEU A 8 12.52 -31.16 -2.62
N LEU A 9 13.83 -31.28 -2.75
CA LEU A 9 14.80 -30.90 -1.73
C LEU A 9 15.75 -29.89 -2.33
N GLY A 10 16.04 -28.83 -1.61
CA GLY A 10 16.88 -27.76 -2.14
C GLY A 10 17.68 -27.05 -1.05
N GLN A 11 18.75 -26.42 -1.49
CA GLN A 11 19.58 -25.53 -0.72
C GLN A 11 19.77 -24.23 -1.52
N GLU A 12 19.74 -23.11 -0.84
CA GLU A 12 20.01 -21.79 -1.41
C GLU A 12 21.04 -21.07 -0.55
N ALA A 13 22.05 -20.50 -1.17
CA ALA A 13 23.01 -19.61 -0.54
C ALA A 13 23.04 -18.29 -1.30
N TYR A 14 22.76 -17.20 -0.61
CA TYR A 14 22.75 -15.86 -1.16
C TYR A 14 23.78 -14.97 -0.46
N ALA A 15 24.56 -14.20 -1.24
CA ALA A 15 25.50 -13.23 -0.72
C ALA A 15 25.38 -11.93 -1.52
N LEU A 16 25.22 -10.83 -0.80
CA LEU A 16 25.21 -9.46 -1.34
C LEU A 16 26.35 -8.67 -0.73
N GLU A 17 27.11 -7.98 -1.55
CA GLU A 17 28.01 -6.91 -1.14
C GLU A 17 27.64 -5.64 -1.94
N TYR A 18 27.25 -4.60 -1.20
CA TYR A 18 26.88 -3.31 -1.78
C TYR A 18 27.91 -2.26 -1.35
N LYS A 19 28.51 -1.58 -2.32
CA LYS A 19 29.47 -0.50 -2.08
C LYS A 19 28.93 0.80 -2.64
N LEU A 20 28.92 1.83 -1.81
CA LEU A 20 28.60 3.19 -2.21
C LEU A 20 29.84 4.07 -2.07
N LEU A 21 30.09 4.88 -3.08
CA LEU A 21 30.94 6.06 -3.04
C LEU A 21 30.10 7.21 -3.60
N SER A 22 29.92 8.26 -2.84
CA SER A 22 29.23 9.48 -3.27
C SER A 22 30.06 10.72 -2.95
N ALA A 23 30.03 11.68 -3.85
CA ALA A 23 30.64 12.99 -3.66
C ALA A 23 29.73 14.05 -4.25
N GLU A 24 29.62 15.19 -3.56
CA GLU A 24 28.85 16.35 -3.99
C GLU A 24 29.74 17.60 -3.93
N LYS A 25 29.75 18.38 -5.00
CA LYS A 25 30.44 19.66 -5.07
C LYS A 25 29.52 20.75 -5.61
N GLN A 26 29.77 21.97 -5.23
CA GLN A 26 29.07 23.19 -5.62
C GLN A 26 30.03 24.20 -6.25
N GLY A 27 29.47 25.21 -6.92
CA GLY A 27 30.25 26.29 -7.53
C GLY A 27 30.91 25.84 -8.85
N PHE A 28 30.12 25.40 -9.81
CA PHE A 28 30.57 25.15 -11.18
C PHE A 28 30.88 26.48 -11.88
N PRO A 29 31.94 26.57 -12.71
CA PRO A 29 32.39 27.84 -13.30
C PRO A 29 31.38 28.46 -14.28
N PHE A 30 30.60 27.63 -15.00
CA PHE A 30 29.57 28.10 -15.94
C PHE A 30 28.57 26.97 -16.28
N PRO A 31 27.37 27.29 -16.79
CA PRO A 31 26.38 26.28 -17.21
C PRO A 31 26.95 25.33 -18.27
N GLY A 32 26.59 24.03 -18.17
CA GLY A 32 27.01 22.98 -19.09
C GLY A 32 28.26 22.21 -18.67
N VAL A 33 28.98 22.66 -17.64
CA VAL A 33 30.05 21.85 -17.03
C VAL A 33 29.44 20.89 -16.04
N THR A 34 29.61 19.59 -16.26
CA THR A 34 29.02 18.50 -15.46
C THR A 34 30.03 17.69 -14.64
N GLU A 35 31.32 17.85 -14.98
CA GLU A 35 32.39 17.09 -14.31
C GLU A 35 32.61 17.57 -12.88
N ILE A 36 32.40 16.67 -11.91
CA ILE A 36 32.48 16.98 -10.47
C ILE A 36 33.83 17.57 -10.05
N GLY A 37 34.91 17.25 -10.78
CA GLY A 37 36.25 17.80 -10.60
C GLY A 37 36.32 19.31 -10.79
N SER A 38 35.47 19.88 -11.66
CA SER A 38 35.47 21.29 -12.05
C SER A 38 34.80 22.21 -11.02
N ALA A 39 34.04 21.67 -10.07
CA ALA A 39 33.38 22.47 -9.04
C ALA A 39 34.33 22.84 -7.90
N ALA A 40 34.15 24.06 -7.36
CA ALA A 40 35.12 24.67 -6.42
C ALA A 40 35.00 24.12 -5.00
N VAL A 41 33.76 23.87 -4.51
CA VAL A 41 33.52 23.60 -3.08
C VAL A 41 33.01 22.18 -2.89
N MET A 42 33.67 21.38 -2.04
CA MET A 42 33.18 20.08 -1.58
C MET A 42 32.05 20.27 -0.58
N SER A 43 30.85 19.74 -0.91
CA SER A 43 29.66 19.76 -0.03
C SER A 43 29.59 18.51 0.83
N SER A 44 29.77 17.34 0.21
CA SER A 44 29.76 16.07 0.93
C SER A 44 30.60 15.01 0.24
N MET A 45 31.13 14.09 1.01
CA MET A 45 31.75 12.86 0.53
C MET A 45 31.44 11.73 1.51
N ASN A 46 30.98 10.61 0.99
CA ASN A 46 30.64 9.45 1.81
C ASN A 46 30.95 8.14 1.08
N SER A 47 31.37 7.15 1.83
CA SER A 47 31.50 5.78 1.33
C SER A 47 31.17 4.76 2.41
N TYR A 48 30.54 3.65 2.01
CA TYR A 48 30.32 2.53 2.89
C TYR A 48 30.16 1.23 2.11
N THR A 49 30.28 0.12 2.82
CA THR A 49 30.07 -1.22 2.28
C THR A 49 29.10 -1.95 3.18
N ASP A 50 27.99 -2.42 2.57
CA ASP A 50 27.01 -3.29 3.24
C ASP A 50 27.19 -4.73 2.76
N LYS A 51 27.02 -5.68 3.68
CA LYS A 51 27.08 -7.12 3.41
C LYS A 51 25.85 -7.82 3.99
N TYR A 52 25.27 -8.68 3.16
CA TYR A 52 24.14 -9.51 3.55
C TYR A 52 24.34 -10.94 3.08
N ARG A 53 24.02 -11.91 3.92
CA ARG A 53 24.10 -13.34 3.61
C ARG A 53 22.86 -14.07 4.11
N LEU A 54 22.36 -14.97 3.29
CA LEU A 54 21.28 -15.86 3.61
C LEU A 54 21.67 -17.30 3.22
N LEU A 55 21.41 -18.25 4.10
CA LEU A 55 21.55 -19.67 3.84
C LEU A 55 20.23 -20.36 4.16
N SER A 56 19.74 -21.17 3.24
CA SER A 56 18.42 -21.78 3.35
C SER A 56 18.46 -23.25 2.95
N TRP A 57 17.66 -24.04 3.66
CA TRP A 57 17.33 -25.43 3.31
C TRP A 57 15.82 -25.51 3.13
N LEU A 58 15.38 -26.16 2.07
CA LEU A 58 13.97 -26.25 1.76
C LEU A 58 13.57 -27.65 1.32
N SER A 59 12.34 -28.03 1.66
CA SER A 59 11.70 -29.24 1.18
C SER A 59 10.25 -28.98 0.84
N ARG A 60 9.75 -29.67 -0.18
CA ARG A 60 8.34 -29.64 -0.58
C ARG A 60 7.90 -31.02 -1.01
N VAL A 61 6.71 -31.39 -0.59
CA VAL A 61 6.04 -32.62 -0.98
C VAL A 61 4.67 -32.25 -1.53
N GLU A 62 4.33 -32.77 -2.68
CA GLU A 62 3.02 -32.63 -3.31
C GLU A 62 2.51 -34.02 -3.67
N TYR A 63 1.30 -34.31 -3.30
CA TYR A 63 0.63 -35.57 -3.59
C TYR A 63 -0.75 -35.32 -4.18
N ASP A 64 -1.03 -36.00 -5.26
CA ASP A 64 -2.30 -36.03 -5.95
C ASP A 64 -2.82 -37.45 -6.02
N TYR A 65 -4.13 -37.63 -5.74
CA TYR A 65 -4.82 -38.88 -5.89
C TYR A 65 -6.03 -38.72 -6.83
N LYS A 66 -5.96 -39.39 -7.98
CA LYS A 66 -7.02 -39.46 -8.99
C LYS A 66 -7.49 -38.08 -9.50
N ASP A 67 -6.64 -37.06 -9.50
CA ASP A 67 -7.03 -35.71 -9.84
C ASP A 67 -8.25 -35.20 -9.04
N ARG A 68 -8.43 -35.72 -7.80
CA ARG A 68 -9.53 -35.41 -6.89
C ARG A 68 -9.03 -34.77 -5.60
N TYR A 69 -8.02 -35.38 -4.98
CA TYR A 69 -7.49 -34.97 -3.68
C TYR A 69 -6.04 -34.56 -3.81
N TYR A 70 -5.74 -33.36 -3.40
CA TYR A 70 -4.40 -32.81 -3.46
C TYR A 70 -3.95 -32.41 -2.06
N ILE A 71 -2.76 -32.79 -1.69
CA ILE A 71 -2.11 -32.39 -0.44
C ILE A 71 -0.74 -31.87 -0.77
N SER A 72 -0.36 -30.74 -0.19
CA SER A 72 0.98 -30.16 -0.32
C SER A 72 1.52 -29.76 1.04
N GLY A 73 2.79 -30.03 1.28
CA GLY A 73 3.52 -29.57 2.46
C GLY A 73 4.85 -28.99 2.06
N SER A 74 5.24 -27.89 2.69
CA SER A 74 6.58 -27.33 2.54
C SER A 74 7.20 -27.00 3.90
N PHE A 75 8.51 -27.14 3.98
CA PHE A 75 9.30 -26.71 5.13
C PHE A 75 10.57 -26.01 4.63
N ARG A 76 10.89 -24.88 5.27
CA ARG A 76 12.08 -24.11 4.97
C ARG A 76 12.71 -23.61 6.27
N THR A 77 14.01 -23.68 6.37
CA THR A 77 14.78 -23.03 7.43
C THR A 77 15.79 -22.07 6.81
N ASP A 78 15.79 -20.83 7.29
CA ASP A 78 16.57 -19.74 6.74
C ASP A 78 17.44 -19.11 7.83
N GLY A 79 18.75 -18.99 7.55
CA GLY A 79 19.72 -18.32 8.41
C GLY A 79 20.16 -16.99 7.83
N SER A 80 19.73 -15.87 8.44
CA SER A 80 20.04 -14.52 7.98
C SER A 80 21.15 -13.85 8.79
N SER A 81 22.09 -13.19 8.10
CA SER A 81 23.15 -12.41 8.73
C SER A 81 22.67 -11.13 9.42
N ARG A 82 21.40 -10.75 9.25
CA ARG A 82 20.79 -9.59 9.91
C ARG A 82 20.54 -9.79 11.40
N PHE A 83 20.58 -11.06 11.84
CA PHE A 83 20.33 -11.43 13.23
C PHE A 83 21.59 -11.99 13.92
N HIS A 84 21.59 -11.90 15.22
CA HIS A 84 22.64 -12.51 16.05
C HIS A 84 22.74 -14.03 15.78
N PRO A 85 23.94 -14.65 15.86
CA PRO A 85 24.11 -16.09 15.64
C PRO A 85 23.08 -16.98 16.34
N ASP A 86 22.69 -16.64 17.56
CA ASP A 86 21.74 -17.43 18.36
C ASP A 86 20.29 -17.34 17.86
N ASN A 87 19.92 -16.27 17.13
CA ASN A 87 18.56 -15.98 16.68
C ASN A 87 18.41 -15.88 15.14
N ARG A 88 19.47 -16.23 14.39
CA ARG A 88 19.48 -16.03 12.93
C ARG A 88 18.64 -17.02 12.15
N TRP A 89 18.32 -18.19 12.72
CA TRP A 89 17.58 -19.23 12.03
C TRP A 89 16.08 -19.11 12.27
N GLY A 90 15.32 -18.89 11.18
CA GLY A 90 13.88 -18.97 11.13
C GLY A 90 13.40 -20.29 10.55
N GLN A 91 12.27 -20.80 11.04
CA GLN A 91 11.62 -22.01 10.52
C GLN A 91 10.25 -21.66 9.98
N PHE A 92 10.01 -22.02 8.74
CA PHE A 92 8.81 -21.66 8.00
C PHE A 92 8.23 -22.91 7.35
N TRP A 93 6.91 -22.97 7.29
CA TRP A 93 6.24 -24.16 6.79
C TRP A 93 4.89 -23.79 6.20
N SER A 94 4.38 -24.64 5.31
CA SER A 94 3.01 -24.53 4.83
C SER A 94 2.41 -25.93 4.64
N LEU A 95 1.11 -26.00 4.87
CA LEU A 95 0.28 -27.17 4.57
C LEU A 95 -0.91 -26.67 3.75
N GLY A 96 -1.16 -27.34 2.62
CA GLY A 96 -2.29 -27.07 1.76
C GLY A 96 -3.02 -28.34 1.39
N GLY A 97 -4.34 -28.24 1.25
CA GLY A 97 -5.18 -29.31 0.76
C GLY A 97 -6.24 -28.78 -0.19
N SER A 98 -6.58 -29.55 -1.20
CA SER A 98 -7.74 -29.22 -2.04
C SER A 98 -8.46 -30.50 -2.52
N TRP A 99 -9.76 -30.34 -2.68
CA TRP A 99 -10.67 -31.38 -3.13
C TRP A 99 -11.41 -30.90 -4.39
N ARG A 100 -11.16 -31.59 -5.51
CA ARG A 100 -11.87 -31.35 -6.75
C ARG A 100 -13.19 -32.14 -6.74
N ILE A 101 -14.22 -31.53 -6.19
CA ILE A 101 -15.54 -32.12 -5.97
C ILE A 101 -16.16 -32.53 -7.31
N SER A 102 -15.96 -31.74 -8.36
CA SER A 102 -16.51 -32.03 -9.69
C SER A 102 -16.03 -33.36 -10.31
N ASN A 103 -14.89 -33.90 -9.85
CA ASN A 103 -14.37 -35.18 -10.34
C ASN A 103 -14.91 -36.39 -9.57
N GLU A 104 -15.77 -36.19 -8.56
CA GLU A 104 -16.38 -37.27 -7.81
C GLU A 104 -17.50 -37.96 -8.59
N ASP A 105 -17.69 -39.25 -8.35
CA ASP A 105 -18.70 -40.04 -9.09
C ASP A 105 -20.13 -39.54 -8.84
N PHE A 106 -20.44 -39.03 -7.65
CA PHE A 106 -21.75 -38.45 -7.33
C PHE A 106 -22.00 -37.10 -8.01
N MET A 107 -20.97 -36.45 -8.58
CA MET A 107 -21.11 -35.21 -9.34
C MET A 107 -21.34 -35.44 -10.84
N LYS A 108 -21.17 -36.64 -11.35
CA LYS A 108 -21.40 -36.98 -12.77
C LYS A 108 -22.74 -36.50 -13.34
N PRO A 109 -23.87 -36.59 -12.61
CA PRO A 109 -25.15 -36.07 -13.11
C PRO A 109 -25.16 -34.56 -13.38
N TYR A 110 -24.25 -33.81 -12.77
CA TYR A 110 -24.17 -32.36 -12.88
C TYR A 110 -23.13 -31.88 -13.91
N SER A 111 -22.37 -32.79 -14.52
CA SER A 111 -21.29 -32.49 -15.46
C SER A 111 -21.74 -31.77 -16.74
N SER A 112 -23.04 -31.74 -17.02
CA SER A 112 -23.60 -31.00 -18.17
C SER A 112 -23.55 -29.48 -18.02
N TRP A 113 -23.48 -28.98 -16.77
CA TRP A 113 -23.43 -27.54 -16.48
C TRP A 113 -22.33 -27.14 -15.50
N LEU A 114 -21.83 -28.08 -14.68
CA LEU A 114 -20.77 -27.86 -13.72
C LEU A 114 -19.45 -28.41 -14.26
N ASP A 115 -18.61 -27.54 -14.78
CA ASP A 115 -17.32 -27.89 -15.41
C ASP A 115 -16.22 -28.13 -14.39
N ASN A 116 -16.19 -27.33 -13.30
CA ASN A 116 -15.24 -27.46 -12.21
C ASN A 116 -15.84 -26.99 -10.89
N LEU A 117 -15.57 -27.72 -9.82
CA LEU A 117 -15.82 -27.29 -8.44
C LEU A 117 -14.71 -27.82 -7.57
N LYS A 118 -13.89 -26.92 -7.01
CA LYS A 118 -12.73 -27.26 -6.20
C LYS A 118 -12.69 -26.43 -4.92
N LEU A 119 -12.76 -27.13 -3.80
CA LEU A 119 -12.52 -26.54 -2.47
C LEU A 119 -11.02 -26.57 -2.16
N LYS A 120 -10.48 -25.49 -1.60
CA LYS A 120 -9.07 -25.39 -1.23
C LYS A 120 -8.93 -24.75 0.14
N ALA A 121 -7.94 -25.20 0.90
CA ALA A 121 -7.55 -24.59 2.17
C ALA A 121 -6.04 -24.68 2.34
N SER A 122 -5.44 -23.66 2.94
CA SER A 122 -4.02 -23.65 3.27
C SER A 122 -3.75 -22.91 4.57
N TYR A 123 -2.72 -23.38 5.29
CA TYR A 123 -2.21 -22.71 6.48
C TYR A 123 -0.70 -22.78 6.49
N GLY A 124 -0.03 -21.67 6.84
CA GLY A 124 1.41 -21.65 6.86
C GLY A 124 2.00 -20.43 7.57
N ALA A 125 3.30 -20.50 7.77
CA ALA A 125 4.12 -19.46 8.35
C ALA A 125 5.22 -19.06 7.37
N VAL A 126 5.36 -17.74 7.11
CA VAL A 126 6.41 -17.15 6.25
C VAL A 126 7.19 -16.14 7.07
N GLY A 127 8.52 -16.15 6.95
CA GLY A 127 9.41 -15.20 7.61
C GLY A 127 9.63 -13.90 6.83
N ASN A 128 9.93 -12.85 7.58
CA ASN A 128 10.47 -11.62 7.04
C ASN A 128 11.67 -11.19 7.89
N ASP A 129 12.82 -10.97 7.26
CA ASP A 129 14.05 -10.47 7.89
C ASP A 129 14.38 -9.03 7.51
N ASN A 130 13.51 -8.36 6.75
CA ASN A 130 13.76 -6.99 6.28
C ASN A 130 13.50 -5.95 7.38
N LEU A 131 14.59 -5.50 8.00
CA LEU A 131 14.61 -4.56 9.12
C LEU A 131 15.03 -3.13 8.69
N GLY A 132 15.07 -2.87 7.37
CA GLY A 132 15.59 -1.60 6.84
C GLY A 132 17.11 -1.42 7.00
N THR A 133 17.81 -2.37 7.62
CA THR A 133 19.27 -2.39 7.79
C THR A 133 19.81 -3.81 7.79
N TYR A 134 21.08 -3.98 7.45
CA TYR A 134 21.76 -5.29 7.48
C TYR A 134 22.38 -5.62 8.84
N TYR A 135 22.44 -4.66 9.79
CA TYR A 135 23.16 -4.75 11.06
C TYR A 135 22.25 -4.46 12.25
N ALA A 136 20.97 -4.84 12.18
CA ALA A 136 19.96 -4.46 13.15
C ALA A 136 20.28 -4.86 14.60
N TYR A 137 20.91 -6.03 14.80
CA TYR A 137 21.25 -6.52 16.15
C TYR A 137 22.52 -5.91 16.73
N GLN A 138 23.33 -5.22 15.91
CA GLN A 138 24.63 -4.69 16.34
C GLN A 138 24.49 -3.28 16.93
N GLY A 139 25.30 -2.98 17.95
CA GLY A 139 25.56 -1.61 18.36
C GLY A 139 26.45 -0.93 17.33
N LEU A 140 26.02 0.22 16.85
CA LEU A 140 26.72 0.96 15.80
C LEU A 140 27.18 2.32 16.30
N TYR A 141 28.27 2.80 15.70
CA TYR A 141 28.79 4.14 15.90
C TYR A 141 28.65 4.96 14.63
N ALA A 142 28.19 6.19 14.75
CA ALA A 142 28.34 7.20 13.71
C ALA A 142 29.76 7.77 13.77
N THR A 143 30.41 7.88 12.62
CA THR A 143 31.69 8.50 12.41
C THR A 143 31.54 9.94 11.92
N GLY A 144 32.62 10.70 11.85
CA GLY A 144 32.57 12.08 11.34
C GLY A 144 32.13 13.13 12.39
N MET A 145 32.03 12.76 13.65
CA MET A 145 31.77 13.69 14.79
C MET A 145 33.05 14.33 15.23
N ASN A 146 33.77 14.94 14.27
CA ASN A 146 35.13 15.41 14.47
C ASN A 146 35.18 16.70 15.33
N ASN A 147 36.20 16.81 16.20
CA ASN A 147 36.58 18.07 16.85
C ASN A 147 37.76 18.66 16.06
N TYR A 148 37.47 19.59 15.16
CA TYR A 148 38.41 20.17 14.21
C TYR A 148 39.13 19.08 13.37
N ARG A 149 40.34 18.67 13.71
CA ARG A 149 41.14 17.65 13.03
C ARG A 149 41.13 16.30 13.75
N ASP A 150 40.62 16.25 14.97
CA ASP A 150 40.55 15.01 15.74
C ASP A 150 39.30 14.22 15.36
N PRO A 151 39.44 12.97 14.86
CA PRO A 151 38.31 12.15 14.49
C PRO A 151 37.50 11.74 15.72
N GLY A 152 36.17 11.89 15.62
CA GLY A 152 35.24 11.56 16.69
C GLY A 152 34.19 10.53 16.24
N VAL A 153 33.71 9.79 17.23
CA VAL A 153 32.61 8.79 17.03
C VAL A 153 31.57 8.97 18.12
N MET A 154 30.31 8.68 17.76
CA MET A 154 29.19 8.69 18.69
C MET A 154 28.38 7.42 18.52
N VAL A 155 27.84 6.88 19.63
CA VAL A 155 26.90 5.74 19.53
C VAL A 155 25.68 6.17 18.73
N SER A 156 25.38 5.45 17.64
CA SER A 156 24.24 5.74 16.77
C SER A 156 23.12 4.74 16.91
N ARG A 157 23.41 3.53 17.40
CA ARG A 157 22.44 2.46 17.62
C ARG A 157 22.84 1.60 18.80
N LEU A 158 21.86 1.23 19.63
CA LEU A 158 22.05 0.26 20.69
C LEU A 158 21.97 -1.17 20.12
N SER A 159 22.77 -2.07 20.66
CA SER A 159 22.71 -3.50 20.30
C SER A 159 21.44 -4.14 20.86
N ASN A 160 20.84 -5.02 20.07
CA ASN A 160 19.79 -5.93 20.54
C ASN A 160 19.98 -7.32 19.94
N LYS A 161 20.56 -8.22 20.74
CA LYS A 161 20.83 -9.61 20.33
C LYS A 161 19.59 -10.47 20.24
N ASP A 162 18.48 -10.03 20.86
CA ASP A 162 17.21 -10.78 20.92
C ASP A 162 16.36 -10.58 19.66
N LEU A 163 16.82 -9.72 18.72
CA LEU A 163 16.12 -9.54 17.44
C LEU A 163 16.04 -10.85 16.66
N LYS A 164 14.85 -11.16 16.19
CA LYS A 164 14.52 -12.38 15.44
C LYS A 164 13.62 -12.07 14.24
N TRP A 165 13.37 -13.08 13.44
CA TRP A 165 12.47 -13.03 12.31
C TRP A 165 11.06 -12.58 12.70
N GLU A 166 10.48 -11.71 11.88
CA GLU A 166 9.02 -11.52 11.90
C GLU A 166 8.34 -12.73 11.28
N THR A 167 7.21 -13.16 11.84
CA THR A 167 6.47 -14.32 11.35
C THR A 167 5.10 -13.91 10.86
N ASN A 168 4.80 -14.23 9.60
CA ASN A 168 3.50 -14.04 8.99
C ASN A 168 2.76 -15.38 8.94
N LEU A 169 1.75 -15.55 9.80
CA LEU A 169 0.83 -16.69 9.76
C LEU A 169 -0.31 -16.36 8.79
N GLN A 170 -0.53 -17.25 7.83
CA GLN A 170 -1.57 -17.07 6.82
C GLN A 170 -2.47 -18.30 6.76
N PHE A 171 -3.78 -18.07 6.85
CA PHE A 171 -4.82 -19.07 6.64
C PHE A 171 -5.73 -18.62 5.50
N ASN A 172 -5.94 -19.49 4.52
CA ASN A 172 -6.82 -19.26 3.39
C ASN A 172 -7.79 -20.42 3.24
N VAL A 173 -9.04 -20.12 2.88
CA VAL A 173 -10.02 -21.09 2.41
C VAL A 173 -10.75 -20.52 1.22
N GLY A 174 -10.89 -21.30 0.15
CA GLY A 174 -11.47 -20.81 -1.08
C GLY A 174 -12.16 -21.88 -1.89
N LEU A 175 -12.99 -21.40 -2.82
CA LEU A 175 -13.73 -22.19 -3.77
C LEU A 175 -13.40 -21.71 -5.17
N ASP A 176 -12.94 -22.62 -6.04
CA ASP A 176 -12.83 -22.38 -7.48
C ASP A 176 -13.98 -23.08 -8.17
N PHE A 177 -14.62 -22.41 -9.13
CA PHE A 177 -15.75 -22.95 -9.87
C PHE A 177 -15.70 -22.59 -11.36
N ALA A 178 -16.27 -23.48 -12.18
CA ALA A 178 -16.58 -23.18 -13.58
C ALA A 178 -17.91 -23.83 -13.94
N VAL A 179 -18.77 -23.07 -14.62
CA VAL A 179 -20.11 -23.51 -14.98
C VAL A 179 -20.49 -23.09 -16.41
N PHE A 180 -21.27 -23.97 -17.08
CA PHE A 180 -21.81 -23.75 -18.42
C PHE A 180 -20.74 -23.48 -19.50
N ASN A 181 -19.50 -23.84 -19.29
CA ASN A 181 -18.36 -23.47 -20.15
C ASN A 181 -18.27 -21.95 -20.44
N LYS A 182 -18.84 -21.11 -19.57
CA LYS A 182 -18.94 -19.66 -19.79
C LYS A 182 -18.50 -18.83 -18.58
N LEU A 183 -18.86 -19.26 -17.39
CA LEU A 183 -18.54 -18.54 -16.16
C LEU A 183 -17.57 -19.35 -15.31
N SER A 184 -16.43 -18.78 -15.01
CA SER A 184 -15.49 -19.34 -14.03
C SER A 184 -15.07 -18.27 -13.04
N GLY A 185 -14.64 -18.70 -11.86
CA GLY A 185 -14.20 -17.78 -10.84
C GLY A 185 -13.63 -18.45 -9.63
N SER A 186 -13.17 -17.63 -8.71
CA SER A 186 -12.74 -18.02 -7.39
C SER A 186 -13.28 -17.06 -6.35
N VAL A 187 -13.56 -17.57 -5.15
CA VAL A 187 -13.83 -16.79 -3.95
C VAL A 187 -12.97 -17.35 -2.85
N GLU A 188 -12.20 -16.50 -2.20
CA GLU A 188 -11.27 -16.88 -1.14
C GLU A 188 -11.42 -15.96 0.07
N TRP A 189 -11.58 -16.54 1.25
CA TRP A 189 -11.42 -15.85 2.50
C TRP A 189 -10.00 -16.07 3.03
N PHE A 190 -9.37 -14.99 3.50
CA PHE A 190 -8.03 -15.04 4.04
C PHE A 190 -7.93 -14.38 5.42
N SER A 191 -6.98 -14.85 6.20
CA SER A 191 -6.55 -14.23 7.46
C SER A 191 -5.04 -14.30 7.56
N ARG A 192 -4.37 -13.14 7.52
CA ARG A 192 -2.93 -13.00 7.69
C ARG A 192 -2.64 -12.29 9.00
N LYS A 193 -1.88 -12.93 9.89
CA LYS A 193 -1.41 -12.34 11.13
C LYS A 193 0.11 -12.21 11.09
N SER A 194 0.61 -10.97 11.06
CA SER A 194 2.02 -10.65 11.23
C SER A 194 2.31 -10.55 12.72
N LYS A 195 3.20 -11.38 13.22
CA LYS A 195 3.64 -11.46 14.61
C LYS A 195 5.09 -11.00 14.74
N ASP A 196 5.40 -10.53 15.94
CA ASP A 196 6.77 -10.12 16.28
C ASP A 196 7.29 -9.03 15.31
N LEU A 197 6.40 -8.11 14.88
CA LEU A 197 6.78 -7.01 14.01
C LEU A 197 7.87 -6.17 14.69
N LEU A 198 8.85 -5.81 13.91
CA LEU A 198 9.89 -4.90 14.36
C LEU A 198 9.37 -3.50 14.57
N PHE A 199 9.68 -2.99 15.71
CA PHE A 199 9.25 -1.70 16.20
C PHE A 199 10.39 -1.00 16.89
N THR A 200 10.63 0.26 16.52
CA THR A 200 11.56 1.10 17.31
C THR A 200 10.79 1.61 18.51
N LEU A 201 11.06 1.04 19.69
CA LEU A 201 10.49 1.48 20.95
C LEU A 201 11.14 2.80 21.35
N PRO A 202 10.40 3.91 21.47
CA PRO A 202 10.95 5.19 21.87
C PRO A 202 11.62 5.11 23.26
N MET A 203 12.74 5.78 23.41
CA MET A 203 13.45 5.89 24.68
C MET A 203 13.39 7.32 25.20
N ALA A 204 13.58 7.50 26.52
CA ALA A 204 13.65 8.82 27.11
C ALA A 204 14.83 9.60 26.53
N PRO A 205 14.67 10.89 26.18
CA PRO A 205 15.77 11.71 25.63
C PRO A 205 17.04 11.74 26.49
N SER A 206 16.91 11.55 27.81
CA SER A 206 18.03 11.47 28.77
C SER A 206 18.97 10.28 28.49
N THR A 207 18.56 9.29 27.70
CA THR A 207 19.42 8.17 27.29
C THR A 207 20.37 8.52 26.14
N GLY A 208 20.16 9.69 25.49
CA GLY A 208 20.89 10.10 24.29
C GLY A 208 20.49 9.33 23.04
N MET A 209 19.44 8.47 23.10
CA MET A 209 18.96 7.62 22.02
C MET A 209 17.49 7.86 21.72
N SER A 210 17.11 7.84 20.45
CA SER A 210 15.71 7.99 20.04
C SER A 210 14.86 6.75 20.29
N GLY A 211 15.48 5.57 20.32
CA GLY A 211 14.77 4.31 20.55
C GLY A 211 15.64 3.08 20.37
N ILE A 212 15.05 1.92 20.62
CA ILE A 212 15.65 0.60 20.43
C ILE A 212 14.71 -0.29 19.63
N ASP A 213 15.26 -1.01 18.64
CA ASP A 213 14.47 -1.93 17.80
C ASP A 213 14.12 -3.22 18.57
N ARG A 214 12.87 -3.62 18.56
CA ARG A 214 12.35 -4.83 19.21
C ARG A 214 11.24 -5.49 18.42
N ASN A 215 11.09 -6.80 18.56
CA ASN A 215 9.96 -7.58 18.02
C ASN A 215 8.76 -7.53 18.96
N ILE A 216 7.87 -6.54 18.84
CA ILE A 216 6.88 -6.23 19.88
C ILE A 216 5.47 -5.91 19.40
N GLY A 217 5.17 -6.04 18.12
CA GLY A 217 3.85 -5.73 17.60
C GLY A 217 3.22 -6.88 16.82
N ASP A 218 1.89 -6.98 16.85
CA ASP A 218 1.15 -7.89 15.99
C ASP A 218 0.07 -7.13 15.22
N VAL A 219 -0.08 -7.45 13.94
CA VAL A 219 -1.12 -6.89 13.06
C VAL A 219 -1.83 -8.02 12.33
N LYS A 220 -3.15 -7.93 12.22
CA LYS A 220 -3.99 -8.88 11.50
C LYS A 220 -4.68 -8.20 10.32
N ASN A 221 -4.60 -8.83 9.14
CA ASN A 221 -5.39 -8.51 7.96
C ASN A 221 -6.29 -9.70 7.64
N GLN A 222 -7.59 -9.46 7.47
CA GLN A 222 -8.53 -10.50 7.08
C GLN A 222 -9.56 -9.96 6.11
N GLY A 223 -9.93 -10.77 5.13
CA GLY A 223 -10.84 -10.32 4.09
C GLY A 223 -11.29 -11.42 3.15
N VAL A 224 -11.92 -10.97 2.08
CA VAL A 224 -12.41 -11.80 0.99
C VAL A 224 -11.84 -11.25 -0.32
N GLU A 225 -11.38 -12.15 -1.16
CA GLU A 225 -11.00 -11.89 -2.55
C GLU A 225 -11.89 -12.70 -3.47
N PHE A 226 -12.24 -12.13 -4.61
CA PHE A 226 -12.96 -12.85 -5.65
C PHE A 226 -12.42 -12.50 -7.03
N SER A 227 -12.51 -13.45 -7.93
CA SER A 227 -12.28 -13.26 -9.36
C SER A 227 -13.38 -13.98 -10.15
N LEU A 228 -13.88 -13.33 -11.21
CA LEU A 228 -14.88 -13.86 -12.10
C LEU A 228 -14.43 -13.63 -13.54
N ASN A 229 -14.52 -14.67 -14.36
CA ASN A 229 -14.34 -14.60 -15.80
C ASN A 229 -15.62 -15.08 -16.46
N TYR A 230 -16.19 -14.27 -17.35
CA TYR A 230 -17.43 -14.60 -18.06
C TYR A 230 -17.27 -14.44 -19.56
N ALA A 231 -17.41 -15.55 -20.30
CA ALA A 231 -17.49 -15.58 -21.74
C ALA A 231 -18.93 -15.23 -22.16
N ALA A 232 -19.24 -13.93 -22.23
CA ALA A 232 -20.61 -13.44 -22.52
C ALA A 232 -21.07 -13.89 -23.89
N ILE A 233 -20.20 -13.74 -24.90
CA ILE A 233 -20.46 -14.21 -26.28
C ILE A 233 -19.18 -14.87 -26.79
N SER A 234 -19.34 -16.05 -27.36
CA SER A 234 -18.24 -16.79 -28.01
C SER A 234 -18.78 -17.50 -29.26
N ASN A 235 -18.76 -16.80 -30.40
CA ASN A 235 -19.08 -17.37 -31.69
C ASN A 235 -17.91 -17.22 -32.67
N LYS A 236 -18.05 -17.65 -33.91
CA LYS A 236 -17.00 -17.68 -34.90
C LYS A 236 -16.39 -16.29 -35.19
N ASP A 237 -17.26 -15.27 -35.27
CA ASP A 237 -16.85 -13.92 -35.71
C ASP A 237 -16.71 -12.95 -34.57
N PHE A 238 -17.47 -13.12 -33.47
CA PHE A 238 -17.49 -12.21 -32.35
C PHE A 238 -17.26 -12.92 -31.01
N LYS A 239 -16.33 -12.42 -30.23
CA LYS A 239 -16.07 -12.87 -28.85
C LYS A 239 -16.13 -11.66 -27.91
N TRP A 240 -16.78 -11.85 -26.77
CA TRP A 240 -16.81 -10.90 -25.68
C TRP A 240 -16.56 -11.63 -24.36
N THR A 241 -15.51 -11.24 -23.66
CA THR A 241 -15.20 -11.73 -22.32
C THR A 241 -15.15 -10.59 -21.32
N ILE A 242 -15.59 -10.88 -20.12
CA ILE A 242 -15.63 -9.96 -18.98
C ILE A 242 -14.82 -10.58 -17.85
N ASP A 243 -13.86 -9.82 -17.31
CA ASP A 243 -13.10 -10.19 -16.14
C ASP A 243 -13.39 -9.19 -15.03
N LEU A 244 -13.80 -9.68 -13.87
CA LEU A 244 -14.05 -8.88 -12.68
C LEU A 244 -13.29 -9.49 -11.51
N ASN A 245 -12.53 -8.66 -10.79
CA ASN A 245 -11.92 -9.05 -9.54
C ASN A 245 -12.13 -7.99 -8.47
N GLY A 246 -12.07 -8.40 -7.21
CA GLY A 246 -12.21 -7.49 -6.10
C GLY A 246 -11.68 -8.07 -4.80
N THR A 247 -11.19 -7.16 -3.96
CA THR A 247 -10.67 -7.46 -2.62
C THR A 247 -11.32 -6.51 -1.62
N SER A 248 -11.80 -7.10 -0.52
CA SER A 248 -12.29 -6.38 0.65
C SER A 248 -11.60 -6.93 1.88
N TYR A 249 -10.91 -6.09 2.65
CA TYR A 249 -10.26 -6.55 3.87
C TYR A 249 -10.26 -5.49 4.97
N LYS A 250 -9.99 -5.94 6.21
CA LYS A 250 -9.81 -5.10 7.39
C LYS A 250 -8.44 -5.35 7.99
N ASN A 251 -7.78 -4.27 8.36
CA ASN A 251 -6.53 -4.25 9.12
C ASN A 251 -6.84 -4.02 10.59
N ARG A 252 -6.19 -4.74 11.50
CA ARG A 252 -6.29 -4.51 12.95
C ARG A 252 -4.97 -4.76 13.64
N ILE A 253 -4.60 -3.85 14.50
CA ILE A 253 -3.50 -4.04 15.45
C ILE A 253 -4.02 -4.97 16.55
N THR A 254 -3.33 -6.08 16.81
CA THR A 254 -3.75 -7.08 17.80
C THR A 254 -2.83 -7.14 19.01
N LYS A 255 -1.66 -6.47 18.94
CA LYS A 255 -0.74 -6.30 20.07
C LYS A 255 0.13 -5.07 19.86
N LEU A 256 0.31 -4.28 20.91
CA LEU A 256 1.25 -3.15 20.98
C LEU A 256 2.09 -3.24 22.27
N PRO A 257 3.28 -2.61 22.28
CA PRO A 257 4.12 -2.53 23.48
C PRO A 257 3.59 -1.54 24.52
N GLN A 258 2.76 -0.60 24.10
CA GLN A 258 2.14 0.45 24.89
C GLN A 258 0.66 0.51 24.55
N ALA A 259 -0.16 1.05 25.47
CA ALA A 259 -1.61 1.18 25.26
C ALA A 259 -1.94 1.95 23.96
N GLU A 260 -1.13 2.95 23.65
CA GLU A 260 -1.30 3.82 22.48
C GLU A 260 0.06 4.27 21.94
N VAL A 261 0.15 4.46 20.62
CA VAL A 261 1.34 5.00 19.96
C VAL A 261 0.91 6.04 18.92
N ASN A 262 1.41 7.27 19.04
CA ASN A 262 1.22 8.29 18.03
C ASN A 262 2.16 8.03 16.84
N ALA A 263 1.62 7.94 15.63
CA ALA A 263 2.35 7.63 14.41
C ALA A 263 2.01 8.62 13.29
N GLY A 264 2.50 9.85 13.43
CA GLY A 264 2.18 10.94 12.52
C GLY A 264 0.70 11.33 12.60
N VAL A 265 -0.03 11.16 11.48
CA VAL A 265 -1.48 11.44 11.39
C VAL A 265 -2.35 10.28 11.86
N PHE A 266 -1.75 9.22 12.39
CA PHE A 266 -2.44 8.03 12.92
C PHE A 266 -2.21 7.91 14.41
N LYS A 267 -3.13 7.23 15.08
CA LYS A 267 -2.94 6.75 16.44
C LYS A 267 -3.17 5.24 16.48
N TRP A 268 -2.16 4.52 16.88
CA TRP A 268 -2.23 3.08 16.99
C TRP A 268 -2.72 2.68 18.37
N ARG A 269 -3.75 1.86 18.37
CA ARG A 269 -4.36 1.26 19.56
C ARG A 269 -4.75 -0.18 19.21
N GLU A 270 -4.71 -1.09 20.15
CA GLU A 270 -5.22 -2.45 19.94
C GLU A 270 -6.69 -2.44 19.56
N GLY A 271 -7.06 -3.24 18.56
CA GLY A 271 -8.41 -3.28 17.98
C GLY A 271 -8.63 -2.32 16.81
N GLU A 272 -7.81 -1.27 16.67
CA GLU A 272 -7.92 -0.29 15.59
C GLU A 272 -7.06 -0.66 14.36
N SER A 273 -7.38 -0.04 13.23
CA SER A 273 -6.56 -0.12 12.03
C SER A 273 -5.27 0.69 12.19
N ARG A 274 -4.17 0.17 11.67
CA ARG A 274 -2.91 0.91 11.58
C ARG A 274 -3.03 2.20 10.77
N TYR A 275 -4.01 2.30 9.88
CA TYR A 275 -4.22 3.40 8.94
C TYR A 275 -5.48 4.22 9.26
N ASN A 276 -5.98 4.15 10.51
CA ASN A 276 -7.10 4.96 10.97
C ASN A 276 -6.58 6.34 11.39
N PHE A 277 -6.98 7.39 10.67
CA PHE A 277 -6.58 8.77 10.94
C PHE A 277 -7.06 9.19 12.33
N TRP A 278 -6.20 9.90 13.04
CA TRP A 278 -6.48 10.45 14.37
C TRP A 278 -6.26 11.95 14.37
N GLY A 279 -7.20 12.70 14.91
CA GLY A 279 -7.05 14.16 14.97
C GLY A 279 -8.29 14.91 15.39
N ILE A 280 -8.22 16.21 15.21
CA ILE A 280 -9.25 17.19 15.56
C ILE A 280 -10.33 17.18 14.49
N GLU A 281 -11.59 17.22 14.94
CA GLU A 281 -12.74 17.34 14.05
C GLU A 281 -13.02 18.80 13.71
N TYR A 282 -12.95 19.11 12.42
CA TYR A 282 -13.29 20.40 11.87
C TYR A 282 -14.80 20.64 11.87
N ALA A 283 -15.25 21.86 12.19
CA ALA A 283 -16.66 22.22 12.34
C ALA A 283 -17.18 23.27 11.34
N GLY A 284 -16.35 23.62 10.34
CA GLY A 284 -16.67 24.61 9.31
C GLY A 284 -16.05 25.98 9.58
N VAL A 285 -16.45 26.96 8.78
CA VAL A 285 -16.08 28.37 8.93
C VAL A 285 -17.17 29.06 9.74
N ASN A 286 -16.79 29.96 10.65
CA ASN A 286 -17.75 30.82 11.34
C ASN A 286 -18.28 31.87 10.36
N PRO A 287 -19.60 31.93 10.10
CA PRO A 287 -20.17 32.88 9.15
C PRO A 287 -20.05 34.35 9.59
N GLU A 288 -19.86 34.62 10.88
CA GLU A 288 -19.72 35.97 11.42
C GLU A 288 -18.27 36.50 11.36
N THR A 289 -17.29 35.63 11.63
CA THR A 289 -15.88 36.04 11.77
C THR A 289 -15.01 35.61 10.60
N GLY A 290 -15.45 34.62 9.82
CA GLY A 290 -14.65 34.00 8.76
C GLY A 290 -13.52 33.09 9.26
N ASN A 291 -13.45 32.79 10.54
CA ASN A 291 -12.42 31.91 11.09
C ASN A 291 -12.85 30.45 11.04
N ASP A 292 -11.86 29.55 10.98
CA ASP A 292 -12.08 28.11 11.13
C ASP A 292 -12.61 27.76 12.52
N GLN A 293 -13.54 26.81 12.58
CA GLN A 293 -14.13 26.29 13.80
C GLN A 293 -13.82 24.81 13.96
N TYR A 294 -13.77 24.39 15.22
CA TYR A 294 -13.47 23.01 15.64
C TYR A 294 -14.53 22.51 16.62
N TRP A 295 -14.81 21.22 16.59
CA TRP A 295 -15.66 20.60 17.59
C TRP A 295 -14.92 20.38 18.90
N LYS A 296 -15.38 21.01 19.97
CA LYS A 296 -14.91 20.84 21.35
C LYS A 296 -15.91 20.02 22.13
N THR A 297 -15.45 18.96 22.80
CA THR A 297 -16.28 18.12 23.66
C THR A 297 -16.16 18.62 25.09
N ILE A 298 -17.28 18.95 25.71
CA ILE A 298 -17.37 19.29 27.14
C ILE A 298 -17.74 18.02 27.88
N TYR A 299 -16.97 17.70 28.91
CA TYR A 299 -17.16 16.54 29.75
C TYR A 299 -17.73 16.95 31.12
N GLU A 300 -18.52 16.08 31.70
CA GLU A 300 -18.93 16.16 33.11
C GLU A 300 -18.62 14.83 33.80
N THR A 301 -18.58 14.86 35.12
CA THR A 301 -18.36 13.65 35.91
C THR A 301 -19.71 13.13 36.37
N ASN A 302 -20.06 11.88 36.03
CA ASN A 302 -21.31 11.25 36.49
C ASN A 302 -21.20 10.81 37.96
N ASP A 303 -22.31 10.32 38.51
CA ASP A 303 -22.39 9.86 39.90
C ASP A 303 -21.44 8.70 40.25
N LYS A 304 -20.88 8.03 39.23
CA LYS A 304 -19.88 6.95 39.38
C LYS A 304 -18.44 7.45 39.30
N GLY A 305 -18.21 8.76 39.18
CA GLY A 305 -16.89 9.34 39.02
C GLY A 305 -16.29 9.23 37.62
N GLU A 306 -17.07 8.83 36.61
CA GLU A 306 -16.63 8.65 35.22
C GLU A 306 -16.86 9.95 34.43
N LYS A 307 -15.87 10.29 33.54
CA LYS A 307 -16.02 11.38 32.57
C LYS A 307 -16.96 10.95 31.47
N VAL A 308 -18.10 11.62 31.36
CA VAL A 308 -19.09 11.42 30.29
C VAL A 308 -19.21 12.69 29.44
N VAL A 309 -19.59 12.54 28.19
CA VAL A 309 -19.80 13.67 27.29
C VAL A 309 -21.08 14.39 27.73
N LYS A 310 -20.95 15.67 28.12
CA LYS A 310 -22.07 16.54 28.42
C LYS A 310 -22.67 17.13 27.15
N GLU A 311 -21.83 17.78 26.36
CA GLU A 311 -22.24 18.44 25.13
C GLU A 311 -21.04 18.60 24.17
N ARG A 312 -21.34 18.97 22.92
CA ARG A 312 -20.34 19.35 21.92
C ARG A 312 -20.65 20.76 21.42
N VAL A 313 -19.66 21.63 21.51
CA VAL A 313 -19.77 23.03 21.08
C VAL A 313 -18.72 23.34 20.00
N LYS A 314 -18.94 24.38 19.22
CA LYS A 314 -17.95 24.89 18.27
C LYS A 314 -17.05 25.91 18.95
N THR A 315 -15.75 25.87 18.66
CA THR A 315 -14.76 26.86 19.11
C THR A 315 -13.86 27.26 17.95
N GLU A 316 -13.45 28.51 17.90
CA GLU A 316 -12.42 29.01 16.98
C GLU A 316 -11.01 28.86 17.57
N ASN A 317 -10.90 28.55 18.85
CA ASN A 317 -9.62 28.40 19.52
C ASN A 317 -9.06 26.99 19.34
N TYR A 318 -8.12 26.85 18.42
CA TYR A 318 -7.43 25.59 18.14
C TYR A 318 -6.82 24.93 19.38
N ASN A 319 -6.26 25.74 20.31
CA ASN A 319 -5.56 25.23 21.49
C ASN A 319 -6.52 24.50 22.47
N GLU A 320 -7.81 24.79 22.43
CA GLU A 320 -8.78 24.12 23.28
C GLU A 320 -9.10 22.68 22.86
N VAL A 321 -8.71 22.29 21.64
CA VAL A 321 -9.02 20.99 21.05
C VAL A 321 -7.79 20.12 20.77
N THR A 322 -6.62 20.56 21.21
CA THR A 322 -5.35 19.85 20.97
C THR A 322 -5.12 18.64 21.88
N SER A 323 -5.81 18.59 23.05
CA SER A 323 -5.66 17.46 23.96
C SER A 323 -6.21 16.16 23.36
N ASP A 324 -5.65 15.05 23.77
CA ASP A 324 -6.04 13.73 23.28
C ASP A 324 -7.53 13.41 23.51
N SER A 325 -8.11 13.90 24.61
CA SER A 325 -9.54 13.76 24.92
C SER A 325 -10.47 14.50 23.95
N GLN A 326 -9.96 15.44 23.16
CA GLN A 326 -10.72 16.20 22.17
C GLN A 326 -10.59 15.62 20.75
N GLN A 327 -9.60 14.76 20.54
CA GLN A 327 -9.34 14.12 19.25
C GLN A 327 -10.11 12.80 19.13
N LYS A 328 -10.29 12.34 17.89
CA LYS A 328 -10.96 11.06 17.59
C LYS A 328 -10.45 10.42 16.30
N TYR A 329 -10.86 9.18 16.06
CA TYR A 329 -10.67 8.53 14.78
C TYR A 329 -11.54 9.19 13.71
N LEU A 330 -10.91 9.61 12.62
CA LEU A 330 -11.51 10.38 11.52
C LEU A 330 -11.80 9.51 10.28
N GLY A 331 -11.47 8.22 10.36
CA GLY A 331 -11.72 7.23 9.33
C GLY A 331 -10.46 6.55 8.80
N ASP A 332 -10.65 5.37 8.24
CA ASP A 332 -9.59 4.49 7.77
C ASP A 332 -9.19 4.83 6.32
N ALA A 333 -7.89 4.83 6.04
CA ALA A 333 -7.37 4.98 4.69
C ALA A 333 -7.66 3.77 3.79
N ILE A 334 -7.83 2.57 4.38
CA ILE A 334 -8.07 1.34 3.63
C ILE A 334 -9.43 1.40 2.94
N PRO A 335 -9.51 1.17 1.62
CA PRO A 335 -10.77 1.10 0.89
C PRO A 335 -11.60 -0.11 1.36
N LYS A 336 -12.93 0.02 1.30
CA LYS A 336 -13.85 -1.07 1.62
C LYS A 336 -13.86 -2.17 0.55
N LEU A 337 -13.66 -1.77 -0.71
CA LEU A 337 -13.59 -2.66 -1.86
C LEU A 337 -12.70 -2.02 -2.93
N PHE A 338 -11.80 -2.78 -3.52
CA PHE A 338 -11.03 -2.35 -4.69
C PHE A 338 -10.79 -3.53 -5.63
N GLY A 339 -10.59 -3.23 -6.91
CA GLY A 339 -10.40 -4.26 -7.91
C GLY A 339 -10.36 -3.73 -9.33
N GLY A 340 -10.50 -4.65 -10.28
CA GLY A 340 -10.47 -4.39 -11.71
C GLY A 340 -11.67 -4.97 -12.43
N PHE A 341 -12.13 -4.25 -13.42
CA PHE A 341 -13.17 -4.66 -14.36
C PHE A 341 -12.65 -4.52 -15.78
N THR A 342 -12.42 -5.65 -16.45
CA THR A 342 -11.85 -5.70 -17.81
C THR A 342 -12.90 -6.26 -18.77
N ASN A 343 -13.00 -5.64 -19.94
CA ASN A 343 -13.79 -6.15 -21.07
C ASN A 343 -12.89 -6.34 -22.27
N ASN A 344 -13.03 -7.49 -22.92
CA ASN A 344 -12.31 -7.82 -24.14
C ASN A 344 -13.32 -8.19 -25.24
N PHE A 345 -13.22 -7.51 -26.36
CA PHE A 345 -14.02 -7.74 -27.55
C PHE A 345 -13.12 -8.12 -28.73
N SER A 346 -13.59 -9.06 -29.54
CA SER A 346 -12.88 -9.42 -30.77
C SER A 346 -13.92 -9.65 -31.88
N TYR A 347 -13.72 -8.97 -33.01
CA TYR A 347 -14.58 -9.09 -34.18
C TYR A 347 -13.78 -9.03 -35.48
N LYS A 348 -13.72 -10.13 -36.23
CA LYS A 348 -13.10 -10.21 -37.58
C LYS A 348 -11.74 -9.55 -37.70
N GLY A 349 -10.85 -9.77 -36.72
CA GLY A 349 -9.50 -9.21 -36.68
C GLY A 349 -9.36 -7.89 -35.93
N ILE A 350 -10.47 -7.22 -35.59
CA ILE A 350 -10.46 -6.07 -34.67
C ILE A 350 -10.54 -6.61 -33.24
N ASP A 351 -9.71 -6.11 -32.36
CA ASP A 351 -9.76 -6.35 -30.92
C ASP A 351 -9.82 -5.03 -30.15
N LEU A 352 -10.72 -4.99 -29.17
CA LEU A 352 -10.84 -3.88 -28.21
C LEU A 352 -10.79 -4.46 -26.80
N SER A 353 -9.87 -3.95 -25.99
CA SER A 353 -9.81 -4.25 -24.57
C SER A 353 -9.80 -2.97 -23.77
N PHE A 354 -10.53 -2.91 -22.65
CA PHE A 354 -10.39 -1.85 -21.69
C PHE A 354 -10.49 -2.37 -20.25
N MET A 355 -9.72 -1.74 -19.38
CA MET A 355 -9.68 -2.04 -17.94
C MET A 355 -10.01 -0.80 -17.12
N ILE A 356 -10.99 -0.95 -16.24
CA ILE A 356 -11.33 0.04 -15.21
C ILE A 356 -10.85 -0.48 -13.86
N TYR A 357 -9.92 0.23 -13.23
CA TYR A 357 -9.59 0.04 -11.83
C TYR A 357 -10.55 0.86 -10.98
N TYR A 358 -11.05 0.27 -9.89
CA TYR A 358 -11.93 0.95 -8.95
C TYR A 358 -11.47 0.76 -7.51
N SER A 359 -11.70 1.80 -6.71
CA SER A 359 -11.47 1.80 -5.26
C SER A 359 -12.64 2.51 -4.60
N ILE A 360 -13.34 1.84 -3.70
CA ILE A 360 -14.57 2.32 -3.06
C ILE A 360 -14.34 2.43 -1.57
N GLY A 361 -14.64 3.59 -1.00
CA GLY A 361 -14.37 3.90 0.40
C GLY A 361 -12.91 4.30 0.62
N GLY A 362 -12.48 4.20 1.91
CA GLY A 362 -11.19 4.72 2.33
C GLY A 362 -11.18 6.24 2.46
N LYS A 363 -10.20 6.73 3.19
CA LYS A 363 -9.96 8.16 3.39
C LYS A 363 -8.60 8.55 2.84
N LEU A 364 -8.48 9.79 2.40
CA LEU A 364 -7.24 10.42 1.97
C LEU A 364 -7.02 11.70 2.77
N TYR A 365 -5.91 11.78 3.47
CA TYR A 365 -5.41 13.04 3.98
C TYR A 365 -4.60 13.73 2.89
N ASP A 366 -5.18 14.79 2.31
CA ASP A 366 -4.61 15.53 1.20
C ASP A 366 -3.73 16.67 1.73
N SER A 367 -2.51 16.33 2.14
CA SER A 367 -1.55 17.29 2.69
C SER A 367 -1.06 18.30 1.66
N ASP A 368 -1.01 17.94 0.40
CA ASP A 368 -0.55 18.82 -0.69
C ASP A 368 -1.60 19.90 -0.97
N TYR A 369 -2.87 19.48 -1.02
CA TYR A 369 -3.98 20.41 -1.10
C TYR A 369 -4.05 21.30 0.15
N ALA A 370 -3.92 20.71 1.36
CA ALA A 370 -3.90 21.45 2.61
C ALA A 370 -2.82 22.55 2.62
N GLN A 371 -1.61 22.24 2.16
CA GLN A 371 -0.50 23.20 2.10
C GLN A 371 -0.76 24.34 1.11
N SER A 372 -1.54 24.14 0.08
CA SER A 372 -1.91 25.17 -0.90
C SER A 372 -3.11 26.03 -0.48
N MET A 373 -3.80 25.65 0.62
CA MET A 373 -5.03 26.29 1.10
C MET A 373 -4.83 27.34 2.20
N TYR A 374 -3.59 27.73 2.49
CA TYR A 374 -3.30 28.85 3.40
C TYR A 374 -2.19 29.73 2.84
N TYR A 375 -2.25 31.03 3.21
CA TYR A 375 -1.29 32.00 2.70
C TYR A 375 0.14 31.72 3.17
N ARG A 376 1.05 31.66 2.23
CA ARG A 376 2.51 31.62 2.45
C ARG A 376 3.18 32.61 1.52
N ARG A 377 3.97 33.52 2.06
CA ARG A 377 4.69 34.52 1.26
C ARG A 377 5.59 33.85 0.22
N GLY A 378 5.43 34.24 -1.05
CA GLY A 378 6.19 33.71 -2.19
C GLY A 378 5.69 32.38 -2.76
N TYR A 379 4.53 31.88 -2.30
CA TYR A 379 3.89 30.67 -2.82
C TYR A 379 2.53 30.98 -3.43
N SER A 380 2.19 30.26 -4.50
CA SER A 380 0.83 30.30 -5.06
C SER A 380 -0.11 29.50 -4.16
N MET A 381 -1.35 29.99 -4.05
CA MET A 381 -2.45 29.27 -3.38
C MET A 381 -3.29 28.50 -4.39
N HIS A 382 -4.06 27.54 -3.91
CA HIS A 382 -5.02 26.81 -4.73
C HIS A 382 -6.15 27.74 -5.20
N PRO A 383 -6.69 27.61 -6.43
CA PRO A 383 -7.78 28.45 -6.93
C PRO A 383 -9.03 28.45 -6.06
N ASP A 384 -9.32 27.35 -5.35
CA ASP A 384 -10.47 27.24 -4.44
C ASP A 384 -10.44 28.31 -3.33
N MET A 385 -9.27 28.90 -3.03
CA MET A 385 -9.15 30.01 -2.09
C MET A 385 -9.79 31.31 -2.59
N LEU A 386 -10.18 31.39 -3.86
CA LEU A 386 -10.99 32.51 -4.38
C LEU A 386 -12.41 32.48 -3.78
N ASP A 387 -12.91 31.32 -3.36
CA ASP A 387 -14.21 31.13 -2.68
C ASP A 387 -14.08 31.24 -1.15
N SER A 388 -13.06 31.93 -0.64
CA SER A 388 -12.89 32.19 0.79
C SER A 388 -13.98 33.11 1.32
N TRP A 389 -14.17 33.04 2.63
CA TRP A 389 -15.13 33.85 3.35
C TRP A 389 -14.89 35.37 3.13
N THR A 390 -15.95 36.10 2.85
CA THR A 390 -16.04 37.57 2.90
C THR A 390 -17.37 37.94 3.56
N PRO A 391 -17.57 39.20 3.98
CA PRO A 391 -18.88 39.63 4.50
C PRO A 391 -20.04 39.41 3.50
N GLU A 392 -19.74 39.42 2.19
CA GLU A 392 -20.72 39.18 1.11
C GLU A 392 -20.90 37.66 0.83
N ASN A 393 -19.95 36.83 1.26
CA ASN A 393 -20.02 35.37 1.15
C ASN A 393 -19.82 34.69 2.51
N PRO A 394 -20.75 34.85 3.47
CA PRO A 394 -20.57 34.35 4.86
C PRO A 394 -20.64 32.83 5.01
N ASN A 395 -21.17 32.13 3.99
CA ASN A 395 -21.30 30.66 4.00
C ASN A 395 -20.19 29.96 3.19
N ALA A 396 -19.06 30.63 3.00
CA ALA A 396 -17.91 30.06 2.28
C ALA A 396 -17.38 28.79 2.94
N GLU A 397 -16.86 27.87 2.13
CA GLU A 397 -16.21 26.64 2.62
C GLU A 397 -14.83 26.90 3.24
N PHE A 398 -14.16 28.00 2.79
CA PHE A 398 -12.81 28.34 3.21
C PHE A 398 -12.79 29.59 4.07
N PRO A 399 -11.84 29.67 5.05
CA PRO A 399 -11.78 30.79 5.96
C PRO A 399 -11.36 32.07 5.24
N ARG A 400 -11.53 33.21 5.90
CA ARG A 400 -11.10 34.50 5.40
C ARG A 400 -9.62 34.50 5.02
N LEU A 401 -9.29 35.12 3.92
CA LEU A 401 -7.91 35.38 3.51
C LEU A 401 -7.26 36.40 4.46
N THR A 402 -6.01 36.11 4.83
CA THR A 402 -5.20 37.02 5.62
C THR A 402 -3.80 37.08 5.04
N THR A 403 -3.21 38.29 4.99
CA THR A 403 -1.84 38.50 4.52
C THR A 403 -0.79 38.16 5.55
N TYR A 404 -1.18 37.93 6.81
CA TYR A 404 -0.31 37.48 7.87
C TYR A 404 -0.43 35.97 8.05
N TYR A 405 0.69 35.33 8.45
CA TYR A 405 0.66 33.96 8.89
C TYR A 405 -0.35 33.82 10.03
N ASN A 406 -1.43 33.12 9.77
CA ASN A 406 -2.44 32.79 10.77
C ASN A 406 -2.21 31.36 11.24
N TYR A 407 -1.69 31.24 12.46
CA TYR A 407 -1.40 29.95 13.07
C TYR A 407 -2.64 29.03 13.11
N ALA A 408 -3.80 29.56 13.44
CA ALA A 408 -5.04 28.76 13.48
C ALA A 408 -5.40 28.17 12.10
N ASN A 409 -5.33 28.98 11.02
CA ASN A 409 -5.60 28.49 9.68
C ASN A 409 -4.55 27.49 9.20
N TYR A 410 -3.28 27.67 9.55
CA TYR A 410 -2.22 26.70 9.30
C TYR A 410 -2.50 25.39 10.04
N MET A 411 -2.85 25.45 11.32
CA MET A 411 -3.12 24.28 12.15
C MET A 411 -4.38 23.52 11.70
N SER A 412 -5.36 24.19 11.08
CA SER A 412 -6.50 23.56 10.43
C SER A 412 -6.11 22.53 9.37
N SER A 413 -4.92 22.67 8.76
CA SER A 413 -4.40 21.71 7.80
C SER A 413 -4.21 20.30 8.38
N TYR A 414 -4.08 20.17 9.70
CA TYR A 414 -3.92 18.91 10.42
C TYR A 414 -5.22 18.37 11.03
N THR A 415 -6.35 18.83 10.55
CA THR A 415 -7.69 18.42 11.04
C THR A 415 -8.44 17.61 9.99
N SER A 416 -9.66 17.19 10.31
CA SER A 416 -10.54 16.47 9.36
C SER A 416 -10.94 17.30 8.14
N LYS A 417 -10.66 18.60 8.10
CA LYS A 417 -10.91 19.48 6.96
C LYS A 417 -10.31 18.95 5.65
N PHE A 418 -9.14 18.34 5.73
CA PHE A 418 -8.42 17.82 4.57
C PHE A 418 -8.36 16.28 4.49
N ILE A 419 -9.28 15.62 5.22
CA ILE A 419 -9.47 14.16 5.14
C ILE A 419 -10.74 13.87 4.34
N PHE A 420 -10.55 13.45 3.09
CA PHE A 420 -11.63 13.25 2.12
C PHE A 420 -11.97 11.77 1.91
N ASN A 421 -13.15 11.50 1.34
CA ASN A 421 -13.44 10.19 0.78
C ASN A 421 -12.56 9.97 -0.47
N ASN A 422 -11.86 8.84 -0.52
CA ASN A 422 -10.94 8.49 -1.60
C ASN A 422 -11.52 7.46 -2.58
N SER A 423 -12.84 7.42 -2.76
CA SER A 423 -13.43 6.58 -3.79
C SER A 423 -13.11 7.13 -5.19
N PHE A 424 -12.66 6.25 -6.08
CA PHE A 424 -12.38 6.63 -7.46
C PHE A 424 -12.49 5.44 -8.43
N ALA A 425 -12.63 5.75 -9.71
CA ALA A 425 -12.51 4.83 -10.82
C ALA A 425 -11.52 5.41 -11.85
N ARG A 426 -10.67 4.56 -12.41
CA ARG A 426 -9.68 4.95 -13.41
C ARG A 426 -9.77 4.03 -14.62
N LEU A 427 -9.92 4.63 -15.81
CA LEU A 427 -9.71 3.92 -17.06
C LEU A 427 -8.21 3.68 -17.22
N ARG A 428 -7.77 2.51 -16.73
CA ARG A 428 -6.35 2.17 -16.57
C ARG A 428 -5.68 1.90 -17.91
N ASN A 429 -6.38 1.18 -18.77
CA ASN A 429 -5.89 0.81 -20.08
C ASN A 429 -7.05 0.71 -21.07
N VAL A 430 -6.82 1.15 -22.30
CA VAL A 430 -7.68 0.89 -23.46
C VAL A 430 -6.77 0.54 -24.61
N THR A 431 -6.99 -0.60 -25.23
CA THR A 431 -6.24 -1.04 -26.42
C THR A 431 -7.22 -1.35 -27.55
N LEU A 432 -7.01 -0.73 -28.70
CA LEU A 432 -7.69 -1.05 -29.94
C LEU A 432 -6.67 -1.59 -30.94
N GLY A 433 -6.87 -2.82 -31.37
CA GLY A 433 -5.98 -3.50 -32.30
C GLY A 433 -6.70 -3.95 -33.56
N TYR A 434 -5.93 -4.11 -34.63
CA TYR A 434 -6.38 -4.73 -35.86
C TYR A 434 -5.32 -5.70 -36.39
N THR A 435 -5.69 -6.97 -36.47
CA THR A 435 -4.88 -8.03 -37.07
C THR A 435 -5.26 -8.16 -38.54
N LEU A 436 -4.31 -7.92 -39.43
CA LEU A 436 -4.52 -7.97 -40.86
C LEU A 436 -4.88 -9.41 -41.31
N PRO A 437 -5.76 -9.55 -42.33
CA PRO A 437 -6.17 -10.86 -42.87
C PRO A 437 -4.95 -11.66 -43.39
N LYS A 438 -4.92 -12.96 -43.11
CA LYS A 438 -3.86 -13.86 -43.53
C LYS A 438 -3.56 -13.82 -45.07
N ASN A 439 -4.58 -13.59 -45.87
CA ASN A 439 -4.42 -13.49 -47.34
C ASN A 439 -3.59 -12.25 -47.73
N PHE A 440 -3.59 -11.21 -46.92
CA PHE A 440 -2.71 -10.05 -47.15
C PHE A 440 -1.28 -10.30 -46.65
N THR A 441 -1.13 -10.82 -45.42
CA THR A 441 0.18 -11.00 -44.79
C THR A 441 1.04 -12.06 -45.45
N LYS A 442 0.42 -13.13 -45.99
CA LYS A 442 1.14 -14.17 -46.78
C LYS A 442 1.91 -13.63 -47.99
N LYS A 443 1.45 -12.53 -48.60
CA LYS A 443 2.15 -11.91 -49.73
C LYS A 443 3.55 -11.39 -49.34
N PHE A 444 3.78 -11.14 -48.08
CA PHE A 444 5.03 -10.64 -47.52
C PHE A 444 5.78 -11.69 -46.69
N GLN A 445 5.35 -12.98 -46.77
CA GLN A 445 5.93 -14.10 -46.01
C GLN A 445 5.82 -13.90 -44.48
N VAL A 446 4.74 -13.23 -44.01
CA VAL A 446 4.48 -12.92 -42.61
C VAL A 446 3.29 -13.72 -42.16
N ASN A 447 3.39 -14.42 -41.01
CA ASN A 447 2.32 -15.22 -40.44
C ASN A 447 1.19 -14.35 -39.90
N SER A 448 1.53 -13.28 -39.19
CA SER A 448 0.53 -12.30 -38.74
C SER A 448 1.15 -10.91 -38.54
N LEU A 449 0.34 -9.88 -38.81
CA LEU A 449 0.66 -8.48 -38.56
C LEU A 449 -0.52 -7.85 -37.83
N ARG A 450 -0.27 -7.37 -36.60
CA ARG A 450 -1.25 -6.62 -35.81
C ARG A 450 -0.75 -5.21 -35.56
N LEU A 451 -1.58 -4.22 -35.87
CA LEU A 451 -1.39 -2.81 -35.52
C LEU A 451 -2.29 -2.50 -34.34
N PHE A 452 -1.80 -1.70 -33.38
CA PHE A 452 -2.62 -1.30 -32.25
C PHE A 452 -2.28 0.09 -31.74
N VAL A 453 -3.28 0.70 -31.11
CA VAL A 453 -3.13 1.91 -30.30
C VAL A 453 -3.55 1.57 -28.87
N GLN A 454 -2.77 2.03 -27.92
CA GLN A 454 -3.01 1.84 -26.49
C GLN A 454 -2.99 3.18 -25.78
N GLY A 455 -3.99 3.40 -24.94
CA GLY A 455 -4.05 4.55 -24.04
C GLY A 455 -4.01 4.07 -22.59
N ASP A 456 -3.17 4.71 -21.76
CA ASP A 456 -3.06 4.37 -20.35
C ASP A 456 -3.47 5.56 -19.48
N ASN A 457 -4.18 5.26 -18.38
CA ASN A 457 -4.62 6.21 -17.37
C ASN A 457 -5.40 7.42 -17.94
N LEU A 458 -6.19 7.21 -18.99
CA LEU A 458 -6.81 8.30 -19.77
C LEU A 458 -7.78 9.14 -18.95
N VAL A 459 -8.56 8.50 -18.06
CA VAL A 459 -9.60 9.18 -17.28
C VAL A 459 -9.56 8.66 -15.84
N THR A 460 -9.62 9.60 -14.89
CA THR A 460 -9.82 9.30 -13.46
C THR A 460 -11.01 10.09 -12.95
N ILE A 461 -11.94 9.42 -12.29
CA ILE A 461 -13.15 10.00 -11.69
C ILE A 461 -13.07 9.78 -10.18
N GLY A 462 -13.14 10.88 -9.40
CA GLY A 462 -13.08 10.82 -7.93
C GLY A 462 -12.89 12.20 -7.33
N SER A 463 -13.12 12.36 -6.03
CA SER A 463 -13.04 13.67 -5.36
C SER A 463 -11.62 14.24 -5.33
N ALA A 464 -10.60 13.41 -5.12
CA ALA A 464 -9.20 13.84 -5.16
C ALA A 464 -8.79 14.36 -6.54
N ALA A 465 -9.19 13.65 -7.61
CA ALA A 465 -8.89 14.07 -8.97
C ALA A 465 -9.48 15.44 -9.34
N ARG A 466 -10.64 15.80 -8.76
CA ARG A 466 -11.25 17.14 -8.97
C ARG A 466 -10.41 18.25 -8.35
N ARG A 467 -9.68 17.97 -7.27
CA ARG A 467 -8.75 18.93 -6.63
C ARG A 467 -7.35 18.93 -7.23
N GLY A 468 -7.12 18.17 -8.31
CA GLY A 468 -5.80 18.04 -8.93
C GLY A 468 -4.87 17.02 -8.27
N THR A 469 -5.37 16.31 -7.25
CA THR A 469 -4.61 15.25 -6.55
C THR A 469 -4.87 13.89 -7.19
N ASP A 470 -3.83 13.10 -7.42
CA ASP A 470 -4.01 11.70 -7.83
C ASP A 470 -4.54 10.89 -6.65
N PRO A 471 -5.73 10.23 -6.78
CA PRO A 471 -6.31 9.44 -5.70
C PRO A 471 -5.51 8.15 -5.38
N GLU A 472 -4.65 7.69 -6.30
CA GLU A 472 -3.86 6.48 -6.12
C GLU A 472 -2.57 6.77 -5.37
N GLN A 473 -2.71 6.99 -4.08
CA GLN A 473 -1.60 7.24 -3.15
C GLN A 473 -1.10 5.94 -2.49
N SER A 474 -0.22 6.08 -1.50
CA SER A 474 0.20 4.94 -0.69
C SER A 474 -0.96 4.36 0.12
N ILE A 475 -0.81 3.14 0.63
CA ILE A 475 -1.78 2.49 1.52
C ILE A 475 -2.10 3.31 2.78
N SER A 476 -1.18 4.21 3.18
CA SER A 476 -1.41 5.13 4.30
C SER A 476 -2.46 6.20 3.99
N GLY A 477 -2.89 6.37 2.74
CA GLY A 477 -3.86 7.39 2.36
C GLY A 477 -3.39 8.82 2.63
N THR A 478 -2.08 9.09 2.51
CA THR A 478 -1.51 10.43 2.64
C THR A 478 -0.83 10.84 1.35
N THR A 479 -1.02 12.08 0.92
CA THR A 479 -0.26 12.66 -0.19
C THR A 479 1.18 12.99 0.28
N ALA A 480 2.12 13.03 -0.64
CA ALA A 480 3.53 13.26 -0.32
C ALA A 480 4.27 13.90 -1.51
N ASN A 481 3.72 14.95 -2.11
CA ASN A 481 4.27 15.65 -3.29
C ASN A 481 4.62 14.69 -4.43
N ARG A 482 3.80 13.64 -4.61
CA ARG A 482 4.03 12.64 -5.66
C ARG A 482 3.57 13.18 -7.00
N PHE A 483 4.38 12.94 -8.02
CA PHE A 483 3.96 13.22 -9.39
C PHE A 483 2.75 12.32 -9.73
N PRO A 484 1.65 12.88 -10.25
CA PRO A 484 0.47 12.10 -10.62
C PRO A 484 0.80 11.11 -11.74
N VAL A 485 0.06 9.99 -11.77
CA VAL A 485 0.21 9.00 -12.82
C VAL A 485 -0.05 9.64 -14.18
N THR A 486 0.90 9.49 -15.11
CA THR A 486 0.84 10.10 -16.43
C THR A 486 -0.17 9.41 -17.33
N LYS A 487 -0.85 10.19 -18.16
CA LYS A 487 -1.59 9.68 -19.31
C LYS A 487 -0.63 9.42 -20.45
N SER A 488 -0.75 8.27 -21.10
CA SER A 488 0.07 7.97 -22.28
C SER A 488 -0.78 7.41 -23.41
N VAL A 489 -0.34 7.65 -24.63
CA VAL A 489 -0.87 7.02 -25.84
C VAL A 489 0.32 6.43 -26.61
N SER A 490 0.24 5.15 -26.92
CA SER A 490 1.27 4.40 -27.61
C SER A 490 0.70 3.76 -28.86
N PHE A 491 1.52 3.73 -29.92
CA PHE A 491 1.22 3.01 -31.15
C PHE A 491 2.19 1.85 -31.26
N GLY A 492 1.69 0.69 -31.62
CA GLY A 492 2.49 -0.52 -31.70
C GLY A 492 2.19 -1.36 -32.93
N LEU A 493 3.21 -2.13 -33.31
CA LEU A 493 3.18 -3.11 -34.37
C LEU A 493 3.71 -4.43 -33.83
N GLN A 494 2.94 -5.51 -34.00
CA GLN A 494 3.35 -6.86 -33.67
C GLN A 494 3.44 -7.69 -34.93
N LEU A 495 4.63 -8.18 -35.23
CA LEU A 495 4.94 -8.99 -36.41
C LEU A 495 5.32 -10.40 -35.97
N ASN A 496 4.70 -11.42 -36.54
CA ASN A 496 5.11 -12.82 -36.42
C ASN A 496 5.54 -13.31 -37.80
N LEU A 497 6.78 -13.74 -37.91
CA LEU A 497 7.40 -14.28 -39.12
C LEU A 497 7.14 -15.77 -39.28
#